data_44d8dbb36e088edf8417c900efe8a826
#
_entry.id   44d8dbb36e088edf8417c900efe8a826
#
_cell.length_a   1.000
_cell.length_b   1.000
_cell.length_c   1.000
_cell.angle_alpha   90.00
_cell.angle_beta   90.00
_cell.angle_gamma   90.00
#
_symmetry.space_group_name_H-M   'P 1'
#
loop_
_entity.id
_entity.type
_entity.pdbx_description
1 polymer ?
#
loop_
_entity_poly.entity_id
_entity_poly.type
_entity_poly.pdbx_seq_one_letter_code
_entity_poly.pdbx_strand_id
1 'polypeptide(L)'
;MCRNIKTLFNFEPPATEDEIQASALQFVRKLSGFNKPSQANAEAFDRAVREVSASARRLLTSLHTHAPARDRETEAERAKERSRLRFG
;
A
#
# COMPACT_ATOMS: atom_id res chain seq x y z
N MET A 1 4.70 -8.19 -9.95
CA MET A 1 4.40 -7.52 -8.67
C MET A 1 3.79 -6.15 -8.93
N CYS A 2 2.82 -5.76 -8.13
CA CYS A 2 2.15 -4.46 -8.29
C CYS A 2 3.07 -3.32 -7.82
N ARG A 3 3.34 -2.37 -8.72
CA ARG A 3 4.24 -1.24 -8.40
C ARG A 3 3.62 -0.22 -7.45
N ASN A 4 2.30 -0.25 -7.32
CA ASN A 4 1.57 0.71 -6.48
C ASN A 4 1.42 0.24 -5.04
N ILE A 5 1.72 -1.02 -4.76
CA ILE A 5 1.69 -1.56 -3.41
C ILE A 5 3.13 -1.65 -2.93
N LYS A 6 3.44 -0.85 -1.94
CA LYS A 6 4.79 -0.73 -1.41
C LYS A 6 4.81 -1.11 0.07
N THR A 7 5.99 -1.35 0.58
CA THR A 7 6.19 -1.63 2.01
C THR A 7 5.75 -0.42 2.83
N LEU A 8 4.94 -0.67 3.84
CA LEU A 8 4.45 0.38 4.74
C LEU A 8 4.92 0.18 6.18
N PHE A 9 5.45 -1.00 6.50
CA PHE A 9 5.87 -1.32 7.86
C PHE A 9 7.19 -0.67 8.23
N ASN A 10 7.27 -0.20 9.46
CA ASN A 10 8.50 0.29 10.09
C ASN A 10 9.09 1.54 9.40
N PHE A 11 8.24 2.51 9.14
CA PHE A 11 8.65 3.82 8.63
C PHE A 11 8.44 4.90 9.68
N GLU A 12 9.25 5.93 9.60
CA GLU A 12 9.11 7.12 10.42
C GLU A 12 9.02 8.33 9.50
N PRO A 13 7.92 9.07 9.51
CA PRO A 13 6.70 8.83 10.29
C PRO A 13 5.94 7.60 9.81
N PRO A 14 5.07 7.01 10.66
CA PRO A 14 4.37 5.79 10.32
C PRO A 14 3.38 5.97 9.16
N ALA A 15 3.00 4.86 8.54
CA ALA A 15 2.05 4.86 7.45
C ALA A 15 0.71 5.46 7.88
N THR A 16 0.14 6.28 7.02
CA THR A 16 -1.15 6.90 7.27
C THR A 16 -2.28 5.96 6.85
N GLU A 17 -3.48 6.22 7.36
CA GLU A 17 -4.67 5.49 6.97
C GLU A 17 -4.91 5.59 5.45
N ASP A 18 -4.66 6.76 4.86
CA ASP A 18 -4.80 6.97 3.42
C ASP A 18 -3.87 6.07 2.62
N GLU A 19 -2.64 5.87 3.11
CA GLU A 19 -1.68 4.99 2.45
C GLU A 19 -2.13 3.53 2.49
N ILE A 20 -2.66 3.10 3.63
CA ILE A 20 -3.19 1.74 3.81
C ILE A 20 -4.37 1.53 2.87
N GLN A 21 -5.29 2.47 2.84
CA GLN A 21 -6.48 2.40 2.00
C GLN A 21 -6.12 2.41 0.52
N ALA A 22 -5.15 3.22 0.11
CA ALA A 22 -4.69 3.27 -1.27
C ALA A 22 -4.12 1.92 -1.71
N SER A 23 -3.36 1.26 -0.85
CA SER A 23 -2.81 -0.08 -1.12
C SER A 23 -3.93 -1.11 -1.26
N ALA A 24 -4.91 -1.07 -0.36
CA ALA A 24 -6.06 -1.97 -0.40
C ALA A 24 -6.86 -1.78 -1.68
N LEU A 25 -7.06 -0.55 -2.10
CA LEU A 25 -7.77 -0.24 -3.33
C LEU A 25 -7.06 -0.83 -4.55
N GLN A 26 -5.75 -0.67 -4.62
CA GLN A 26 -4.97 -1.24 -5.72
C GLN A 26 -5.06 -2.77 -5.75
N PHE A 27 -4.99 -3.39 -4.59
CA PHE A 27 -5.14 -4.84 -4.48
C PHE A 27 -6.49 -5.31 -5.03
N VAL A 28 -7.58 -4.65 -4.62
CA VAL A 28 -8.92 -5.00 -5.06
C VAL A 28 -9.10 -4.77 -6.56
N ARG A 29 -8.55 -3.66 -7.08
CA ARG A 29 -8.55 -3.39 -8.52
C ARG A 29 -7.85 -4.48 -9.31
N LYS A 30 -6.70 -4.92 -8.84
CA LYS A 30 -5.91 -5.96 -9.51
C LYS A 30 -6.65 -7.30 -9.48
N LEU A 31 -7.21 -7.68 -8.34
CA LEU A 31 -7.93 -8.94 -8.21
C LEU A 31 -9.19 -8.97 -9.08
N SER A 32 -9.97 -7.91 -9.05
CA SER A 32 -11.27 -7.86 -9.72
C SER A 32 -11.15 -7.53 -11.21
N GLY A 33 -10.07 -6.86 -11.60
CA GLY A 33 -9.94 -6.35 -12.95
C GLY A 33 -10.70 -5.06 -13.21
N PHE A 34 -11.35 -4.50 -12.18
CA PHE A 34 -12.08 -3.24 -12.31
C PHE A 34 -11.24 -2.08 -11.81
N ASN A 35 -11.08 -1.05 -12.61
CA ASN A 35 -10.56 0.23 -12.13
C ASN A 35 -11.63 0.96 -11.33
N LYS A 36 -12.85 0.91 -11.83
CA LYS A 36 -14.02 1.48 -11.20
C LYS A 36 -15.14 0.46 -11.35
N PRO A 37 -15.75 0.03 -10.24
CA PRO A 37 -16.79 -1.01 -10.32
C PRO A 37 -18.05 -0.49 -11.00
N SER A 38 -18.78 -1.41 -11.65
CA SER A 38 -20.11 -1.12 -12.12
C SER A 38 -21.03 -0.90 -10.93
N GLN A 39 -22.18 -0.27 -11.17
CA GLN A 39 -23.14 -0.01 -10.10
C GLN A 39 -23.56 -1.30 -9.40
N ALA A 40 -23.74 -2.38 -10.15
CA ALA A 40 -24.14 -3.67 -9.58
C ALA A 40 -23.06 -4.25 -8.64
N ASN A 41 -21.80 -3.91 -8.85
CA ASN A 41 -20.67 -4.45 -8.09
C ASN A 41 -20.07 -3.47 -7.09
N ALA A 42 -20.57 -2.23 -7.05
CA ALA A 42 -19.99 -1.18 -6.23
C ALA A 42 -19.96 -1.53 -4.74
N GLU A 43 -21.05 -2.09 -4.23
CA GLU A 43 -21.13 -2.45 -2.81
C GLU A 43 -20.11 -3.53 -2.44
N ALA A 44 -20.02 -4.58 -3.24
CA ALA A 44 -19.08 -5.67 -2.98
C ALA A 44 -17.63 -5.17 -3.09
N PHE A 45 -17.36 -4.31 -4.07
CA PHE A 45 -16.03 -3.73 -4.28
C PHE A 45 -15.62 -2.85 -3.09
N ASP A 46 -16.49 -1.93 -2.68
CA ASP A 46 -16.22 -1.03 -1.57
C ASP A 46 -16.05 -1.77 -0.24
N ARG A 47 -16.85 -2.80 -0.04
CA ARG A 47 -16.73 -3.66 1.13
C ARG A 47 -15.38 -4.35 1.16
N ALA A 48 -14.93 -4.88 0.04
CA ALA A 48 -13.62 -5.53 -0.06
C ALA A 48 -12.50 -4.56 0.28
N VAL A 49 -12.56 -3.34 -0.22
CA VAL A 49 -11.57 -2.31 0.10
C VAL A 49 -11.53 -2.04 1.61
N ARG A 50 -12.69 -1.90 2.23
CA ARG A 50 -12.78 -1.67 3.68
C ARG A 50 -12.21 -2.83 4.48
N GLU A 51 -12.56 -4.06 4.11
CA GLU A 51 -12.11 -5.25 4.82
C GLU A 51 -10.60 -5.47 4.67
N VAL A 52 -10.08 -5.29 3.47
CA VAL A 52 -8.63 -5.41 3.22
C VAL A 52 -7.87 -4.32 3.97
N SER A 53 -8.39 -3.09 3.96
CA SER A 53 -7.78 -1.98 4.71
C SER A 53 -7.72 -2.28 6.21
N ALA A 54 -8.80 -2.79 6.78
CA ALA A 54 -8.88 -3.12 8.20
C ALA A 54 -7.89 -4.23 8.56
N SER A 55 -7.80 -5.26 7.70
CA SER A 55 -6.87 -6.36 7.89
C SER A 55 -5.42 -5.89 7.84
N ALA A 56 -5.11 -5.05 6.86
CA ALA A 56 -3.77 -4.49 6.69
C ALA A 56 -3.37 -3.63 7.89
N ARG A 57 -4.30 -2.82 8.39
CA ARG A 57 -4.06 -1.99 9.58
C ARG A 57 -3.72 -2.87 10.78
N ARG A 58 -4.50 -3.92 11.01
CA ARG A 58 -4.25 -4.85 12.11
C ARG A 58 -2.89 -5.51 11.97
N LEU A 59 -2.53 -5.90 10.77
CA LEU A 59 -1.21 -6.50 10.52
C LEU A 59 -0.11 -5.52 10.91
N LEU A 60 -0.17 -4.29 10.40
CA LEU A 60 0.89 -3.30 10.61
C LEU A 60 1.04 -2.92 12.07
N THR A 61 -0.06 -2.88 12.83
CA THR A 61 0.00 -2.56 14.26
C THR A 61 0.40 -3.73 15.12
N SER A 62 0.32 -4.95 14.57
CA SER A 62 0.66 -6.18 15.31
C SER A 62 2.08 -6.65 15.07
N LEU A 63 2.74 -6.17 14.04
CA LEU A 63 4.10 -6.56 13.72
C LEU A 63 5.10 -5.90 14.68
N HIS A 64 6.14 -6.63 15.01
CA HIS A 64 7.21 -6.15 15.87
C HIS A 64 8.56 -6.34 15.21
N THR A 65 9.48 -5.42 15.46
CA THR A 65 10.85 -5.52 14.95
C THR A 65 11.79 -4.75 15.87
N HIS A 66 13.03 -5.19 15.92
CA HIS A 66 14.11 -4.46 16.58
C HIS A 66 14.93 -3.63 15.58
N ALA A 67 14.62 -3.73 14.29
CA ALA A 67 15.30 -2.96 13.28
C ALA A 67 14.92 -1.47 13.40
N PRO A 68 15.86 -0.54 13.12
CA PRO A 68 15.53 0.87 13.13
C PRO A 68 14.51 1.22 12.06
N ALA A 69 13.66 2.20 12.35
CA ALA A 69 12.64 2.66 11.42
C ALA A 69 13.30 3.25 10.17
N ARG A 70 12.69 3.02 9.03
CA ARG A 70 13.15 3.55 7.75
C ARG A 70 12.70 5.00 7.61
N ASP A 71 13.59 5.83 7.10
CA ASP A 71 13.27 7.20 6.79
C ASP A 71 12.59 7.26 5.42
N ARG A 72 11.43 7.90 5.35
CA ARG A 72 10.65 7.97 4.12
C ARG A 72 11.37 8.71 3.00
N GLU A 73 12.00 9.82 3.33
CA GLU A 73 12.73 10.59 2.34
C GLU A 73 13.91 9.81 1.79
N THR A 74 14.66 9.16 2.67
CA THR A 74 15.81 8.35 2.27
C THR A 74 15.38 7.22 1.34
N GLU A 75 14.30 6.53 1.68
CA GLU A 75 13.80 5.44 0.85
C GLU A 75 13.30 5.93 -0.51
N ALA A 76 12.64 7.09 -0.53
CA ALA A 76 12.19 7.69 -1.78
C ALA A 76 13.36 8.07 -2.67
N GLU A 77 14.43 8.65 -2.09
CA GLU A 77 15.62 8.99 -2.83
C GLU A 77 16.34 7.77 -3.37
N ARG A 78 16.42 6.70 -2.58
CA ARG A 78 17.00 5.43 -3.04
C ARG A 78 16.22 4.84 -4.20
N ALA A 79 14.90 4.94 -4.15
CA ALA A 79 14.03 4.46 -5.23
C ALA A 79 14.27 5.28 -6.52
N LYS A 80 14.40 6.60 -6.39
CA LYS A 80 14.73 7.47 -7.53
C LYS A 80 16.09 7.13 -8.11
N GLU A 81 17.07 6.92 -7.26
CA GLU A 81 18.42 6.56 -7.67
C GLU A 81 18.43 5.24 -8.46
N ARG A 82 17.76 4.23 -7.94
CA ARG A 82 17.65 2.93 -8.63
C ARG A 82 16.97 3.08 -10.00
N SER A 83 15.92 3.88 -10.04
CA SER A 83 15.19 4.14 -11.28
C SER A 83 16.06 4.86 -12.30
N ARG A 84 16.80 5.87 -11.84
CA ARG A 84 17.71 6.63 -12.70
C ARG A 84 18.81 5.75 -13.27
N LEU A 85 19.39 4.88 -12.45
CA LEU A 85 20.45 3.96 -12.89
C LEU A 85 19.92 2.93 -13.89
N ARG A 86 18.64 2.57 -13.77
CA ARG A 86 18.03 1.59 -14.66
C ARG A 86 17.64 2.19 -16.01
N PHE A 87 17.17 3.41 -16.04
CA PHE A 87 16.59 4.03 -17.23
C PHE A 87 17.38 5.23 -17.78
N GLY A 88 18.29 5.70 -17.01
CA GLY A 88 19.13 6.83 -17.40
C GLY A 88 20.41 6.38 -17.99
#